data_2608468e74d9088d43b88cc65d0db81c
#
_entry.id   2608468e74d9088d43b88cc65d0db81c
#
_cell.length_a   1.000
_cell.length_b   1.000
_cell.length_c   1.000
_cell.angle_alpha   90.00
_cell.angle_beta   90.00
_cell.angle_gamma   90.00
#
_symmetry.space_group_name_H-M   'P 1'
#
loop_
_entity.id
_entity.type
_entity.pdbx_description
1 polymer ?
#
loop_
_entity_poly.entity_id
_entity_poly.type
_entity_poly.pdbx_seq_one_letter_code
_entity_poly.pdbx_strand_id
1 'polypeptide(L)'
;MVTVEEVRRAQRAEGPATILAIGTAIPLNCVDQKTYSDYFFRVTNNEHKMELKAKFKRMCDKSMIKKRYMHLSEEILKENPSICEHKAPSFDARQDIVVVEVPKLGKEAVQKAITNGASQNPRLPI
;
A
#
# COMPACT_ATOMS: atom_id res chain seq x y z
N MET A 1 11.28 -43.60 -2.93
CA MET A 1 10.51 -42.50 -2.30
C MET A 1 11.37 -41.25 -2.46
N VAL A 2 10.89 -40.27 -3.22
CA VAL A 2 11.65 -39.03 -3.45
C VAL A 2 11.62 -38.21 -2.18
N THR A 3 12.77 -37.77 -1.68
CA THR A 3 12.85 -36.97 -0.45
C THR A 3 12.54 -35.49 -0.74
N VAL A 4 12.08 -34.76 0.28
CA VAL A 4 11.82 -33.31 0.17
C VAL A 4 13.07 -32.54 -0.26
N GLU A 5 14.24 -33.02 0.11
CA GLU A 5 15.53 -32.43 -0.22
C GLU A 5 15.92 -32.66 -1.69
N GLU A 6 15.58 -33.79 -2.26
CA GLU A 6 15.75 -34.09 -3.70
C GLU A 6 14.82 -33.22 -4.54
N VAL A 7 13.54 -33.01 -4.09
CA VAL A 7 12.59 -32.10 -4.76
C VAL A 7 13.11 -30.66 -4.71
N ARG A 8 13.61 -30.20 -3.57
CA ARG A 8 14.20 -28.86 -3.44
C ARG A 8 15.43 -28.65 -4.29
N ARG A 9 16.30 -29.68 -4.44
CA ARG A 9 17.45 -29.60 -5.33
C ARG A 9 17.07 -29.59 -6.81
N ALA A 10 16.07 -30.37 -7.21
CA ALA A 10 15.55 -30.38 -8.57
C ALA A 10 14.87 -29.07 -8.98
N GLN A 11 14.29 -28.35 -8.01
CA GLN A 11 13.65 -27.04 -8.23
C GLN A 11 14.62 -25.85 -8.15
N ARG A 12 15.88 -26.08 -7.78
CA ARG A 12 16.87 -25.01 -7.67
C ARG A 12 17.35 -24.63 -9.07
N ALA A 13 17.10 -23.37 -9.44
CA ALA A 13 17.58 -22.84 -10.71
C ALA A 13 19.13 -22.88 -10.77
N GLU A 14 19.67 -23.40 -11.86
CA GLU A 14 21.10 -23.35 -12.16
C GLU A 14 21.37 -22.07 -12.99
N GLY A 15 22.20 -21.19 -12.45
CA GLY A 15 22.59 -19.96 -13.12
C GLY A 15 22.13 -18.68 -12.41
N PRO A 16 22.42 -17.52 -12.98
CA PRO A 16 22.06 -16.23 -12.40
C PRO A 16 20.54 -16.00 -12.46
N ALA A 17 19.96 -15.47 -11.37
CA ALA A 17 18.56 -15.07 -11.35
C ALA A 17 18.35 -13.88 -12.29
N THR A 18 17.29 -13.94 -13.08
CA THR A 18 16.91 -12.85 -14.01
C THR A 18 15.53 -12.32 -13.65
N ILE A 19 15.40 -11.00 -13.55
CA ILE A 19 14.11 -10.34 -13.42
C ILE A 19 13.51 -10.21 -14.82
N LEU A 20 12.40 -10.92 -15.06
CA LEU A 20 11.73 -10.93 -16.36
C LEU A 20 10.78 -9.73 -16.55
N ALA A 21 10.11 -9.34 -15.47
CA ALA A 21 9.22 -8.18 -15.49
C ALA A 21 8.97 -7.67 -14.07
N ILE A 22 8.50 -6.44 -13.99
CA ILE A 22 8.08 -5.79 -12.73
C ILE A 22 6.67 -5.25 -12.94
N GLY A 23 5.80 -5.51 -11.97
CA GLY A 23 4.47 -4.92 -11.88
C GLY A 23 4.32 -4.13 -10.59
N THR A 24 3.65 -2.99 -10.67
CA THR A 24 3.37 -2.14 -9.52
C THR A 24 1.88 -1.83 -9.44
N ALA A 25 1.37 -1.73 -8.22
CA ALA A 25 0.03 -1.25 -7.94
C ALA A 25 0.08 -0.21 -6.82
N ILE A 26 -0.81 0.75 -6.88
CA ILE A 26 -0.92 1.81 -5.88
C ILE A 26 -2.39 1.97 -5.48
N PRO A 27 -2.70 2.35 -4.23
CA PRO A 27 -4.05 2.69 -3.83
C PRO A 27 -4.66 3.82 -4.67
N LEU A 28 -5.98 3.84 -4.79
CA LEU A 28 -6.70 4.76 -5.68
C LEU A 28 -6.68 6.21 -5.21
N ASN A 29 -6.77 6.43 -3.87
CA ASN A 29 -6.85 7.78 -3.33
C ASN A 29 -5.46 8.41 -3.25
N CYS A 30 -5.36 9.63 -3.73
CA CYS A 30 -4.12 10.40 -3.72
C CYS A 30 -4.34 11.75 -3.03
N VAL A 31 -3.55 12.03 -2.01
CA VAL A 31 -3.54 13.32 -1.32
C VAL A 31 -2.20 14.01 -1.55
N ASP A 32 -2.24 15.28 -1.94
CA ASP A 32 -1.03 16.10 -2.08
C ASP A 32 -0.41 16.35 -0.71
N GLN A 33 0.90 16.19 -0.61
CA GLN A 33 1.62 16.34 0.66
C GLN A 33 1.51 17.75 1.24
N LYS A 34 1.38 18.77 0.39
CA LYS A 34 1.25 20.17 0.84
C LYS A 34 -0.04 20.42 1.60
N THR A 35 -1.11 19.72 1.22
CA THR A 35 -2.44 19.82 1.83
C THR A 35 -2.70 18.71 2.85
N TYR A 36 -1.78 17.75 2.99
CA TYR A 36 -1.98 16.59 3.85
C TYR A 36 -2.18 16.94 5.32
N SER A 37 -1.49 17.96 5.81
CA SER A 37 -1.69 18.41 7.20
C SER A 37 -3.12 18.92 7.44
N ASP A 38 -3.67 19.68 6.50
CA ASP A 38 -5.04 20.20 6.61
C ASP A 38 -6.05 19.06 6.54
N TYR A 39 -5.87 18.15 5.59
CA TYR A 39 -6.67 16.93 5.48
C TYR A 39 -6.65 16.12 6.78
N PHE A 40 -5.46 15.80 7.31
CA PHE A 40 -5.30 14.96 8.50
C PHE A 40 -5.98 15.57 9.73
N PHE A 41 -5.76 16.85 10.00
CA PHE A 41 -6.33 17.53 11.16
C PHE A 41 -7.84 17.71 11.03
N ARG A 42 -8.38 17.85 9.82
CA ARG A 42 -9.81 17.90 9.55
C ARG A 42 -10.48 16.55 9.81
N VAL A 43 -9.98 15.46 9.20
CA VAL A 43 -10.61 14.13 9.35
C VAL A 43 -10.49 13.55 10.75
N THR A 44 -9.50 14.00 11.54
CA THR A 44 -9.34 13.61 12.95
C THR A 44 -9.98 14.57 13.94
N ASN A 45 -10.71 15.59 13.47
CA ASN A 45 -11.35 16.63 14.31
C ASN A 45 -10.38 17.34 15.27
N ASN A 46 -9.14 17.54 14.85
CA ASN A 46 -8.06 18.13 15.65
C ASN A 46 -7.65 19.53 15.15
N GLU A 47 -8.46 20.20 14.35
CA GLU A 47 -8.13 21.51 13.76
C GLU A 47 -7.85 22.59 14.81
N HIS A 48 -8.43 22.46 16.01
CA HIS A 48 -8.19 23.36 17.14
C HIS A 48 -6.75 23.30 17.68
N LYS A 49 -5.98 22.25 17.34
CA LYS A 49 -4.59 22.07 17.81
C LYS A 49 -3.60 22.76 16.86
N MET A 50 -3.65 24.09 16.76
CA MET A 50 -2.90 24.89 15.79
C MET A 50 -1.39 24.70 15.85
N GLU A 51 -0.81 24.63 17.04
CA GLU A 51 0.64 24.44 17.21
C GLU A 51 1.10 23.06 16.68
N LEU A 52 0.34 22.01 17.00
CA LEU A 52 0.62 20.66 16.54
C LEU A 52 0.49 20.55 15.02
N LYS A 53 -0.56 21.19 14.46
CA LYS A 53 -0.77 21.27 13.02
C LYS A 53 0.41 21.96 12.31
N ALA A 54 0.90 23.06 12.86
CA ALA A 54 2.04 23.79 12.31
C ALA A 54 3.34 22.95 12.37
N LYS A 55 3.57 22.19 13.44
CA LYS A 55 4.69 21.26 13.55
C LYS A 55 4.58 20.14 12.51
N PHE A 56 3.40 19.55 12.38
CA PHE A 56 3.13 18.47 11.42
C PHE A 56 3.31 18.95 9.98
N LYS A 57 2.81 20.16 9.63
CA LYS A 57 3.01 20.76 8.32
C LYS A 57 4.49 20.90 7.98
N ARG A 58 5.32 21.42 8.91
CA ARG A 58 6.77 21.50 8.70
C ARG A 58 7.42 20.15 8.46
N MET A 59 6.96 19.08 9.13
CA MET A 59 7.44 17.71 8.86
C MET A 59 7.03 17.26 7.45
N CYS A 60 5.80 17.53 7.03
CA CYS A 60 5.34 17.24 5.68
C CYS A 60 6.17 17.95 4.62
N ASP A 61 6.45 19.24 4.80
CA ASP A 61 7.24 20.05 3.87
C ASP A 61 8.70 19.54 3.74
N LYS A 62 9.28 19.11 4.87
CA LYS A 62 10.66 18.58 4.91
C LYS A 62 10.79 17.13 4.44
N SER A 63 9.70 16.39 4.33
CA SER A 63 9.73 14.95 3.99
C SER A 63 10.15 14.65 2.55
N MET A 64 10.18 15.66 1.66
CA MET A 64 10.41 15.52 0.21
C MET A 64 9.37 14.63 -0.52
N ILE A 65 8.37 14.12 0.18
CA ILE A 65 7.24 13.39 -0.41
C ILE A 65 6.32 14.41 -1.10
N LYS A 66 5.88 14.13 -2.31
CA LYS A 66 4.97 14.99 -3.06
C LYS A 66 3.52 14.54 -2.94
N LYS A 67 3.28 13.24 -2.98
CA LYS A 67 1.94 12.63 -2.99
C LYS A 67 1.89 11.45 -2.03
N ARG A 68 0.74 11.29 -1.36
CA ARG A 68 0.43 10.12 -0.53
C ARG A 68 -0.69 9.32 -1.17
N TYR A 69 -0.40 8.08 -1.47
CA TYR A 69 -1.41 7.14 -1.95
C TYR A 69 -1.93 6.33 -0.77
N MET A 70 -3.25 6.25 -0.62
CA MET A 70 -3.88 5.56 0.49
C MET A 70 -5.19 4.90 0.05
N HIS A 71 -5.59 3.84 0.74
CA HIS A 71 -6.88 3.21 0.52
C HIS A 71 -8.01 3.99 1.20
N LEU A 72 -7.74 4.57 2.38
CA LEU A 72 -8.74 5.29 3.16
C LEU A 72 -9.26 6.51 2.41
N SER A 73 -10.57 6.53 2.16
CA SER A 73 -11.32 7.68 1.67
C SER A 73 -12.09 8.34 2.82
N GLU A 74 -12.66 9.52 2.57
CA GLU A 74 -13.50 10.18 3.58
C GLU A 74 -14.77 9.38 3.89
N GLU A 75 -15.31 8.65 2.91
CA GLU A 75 -16.46 7.76 3.10
C GLU A 75 -16.12 6.63 4.07
N ILE A 76 -15.01 5.92 3.84
CA ILE A 76 -14.54 4.84 4.72
C ILE A 76 -14.30 5.36 6.15
N LEU A 77 -13.74 6.57 6.28
CA LEU A 77 -13.49 7.18 7.58
C LEU A 77 -14.80 7.58 8.30
N LYS A 78 -15.83 8.00 7.55
CA LYS A 78 -17.17 8.29 8.11
C LYS A 78 -17.88 7.02 8.59
N GLU A 79 -17.74 5.92 7.85
CA GLU A 79 -18.27 4.60 8.22
C GLU A 79 -17.54 4.00 9.43
N ASN A 80 -16.28 4.36 9.62
CA ASN A 80 -15.42 3.82 10.69
C ASN A 80 -14.82 4.97 11.55
N PRO A 81 -15.63 5.72 12.32
CA PRO A 81 -15.16 6.89 13.05
C PRO A 81 -14.08 6.58 14.09
N SER A 82 -14.03 5.36 14.61
CA SER A 82 -12.99 4.91 15.53
C SER A 82 -11.58 5.00 14.96
N ILE A 83 -11.42 4.97 13.63
CA ILE A 83 -10.12 5.13 12.97
C ILE A 83 -9.57 6.56 13.14
N CYS A 84 -10.46 7.54 13.21
CA CYS A 84 -10.13 8.97 13.32
C CYS A 84 -10.04 9.46 14.76
N GLU A 85 -10.70 8.78 15.69
CA GLU A 85 -10.80 9.21 17.08
C GLU A 85 -9.57 8.84 17.90
N HIS A 86 -9.06 9.78 18.70
CA HIS A 86 -7.90 9.56 19.54
C HIS A 86 -8.19 8.57 20.66
N LYS A 87 -7.39 7.51 20.75
CA LYS A 87 -7.53 6.40 21.72
C LYS A 87 -8.76 5.51 21.55
N ALA A 88 -9.58 5.70 20.52
CA ALA A 88 -10.65 4.75 20.25
C ALA A 88 -10.09 3.39 19.76
N PRO A 89 -10.72 2.27 20.16
CA PRO A 89 -10.34 0.95 19.67
C PRO A 89 -10.66 0.84 18.18
N SER A 90 -9.65 0.82 17.34
CA SER A 90 -9.80 0.79 15.88
C SER A 90 -9.05 -0.37 15.21
N PHE A 91 -8.50 -1.29 16.02
CA PHE A 91 -7.69 -2.39 15.49
C PHE A 91 -8.51 -3.29 14.56
N ASP A 92 -9.69 -3.73 14.99
CA ASP A 92 -10.55 -4.64 14.21
C ASP A 92 -10.96 -3.99 12.88
N ALA A 93 -11.44 -2.74 12.89
CA ALA A 93 -11.82 -2.03 11.69
C ALA A 93 -10.63 -1.85 10.71
N ARG A 94 -9.44 -1.61 11.23
CA ARG A 94 -8.21 -1.55 10.40
C ARG A 94 -7.83 -2.91 9.86
N GLN A 95 -7.94 -3.95 10.67
CA GLN A 95 -7.62 -5.32 10.28
C GLN A 95 -8.54 -5.81 9.16
N ASP A 96 -9.84 -5.55 9.27
CA ASP A 96 -10.83 -5.93 8.26
C ASP A 96 -10.52 -5.29 6.90
N ILE A 97 -10.16 -4.01 6.89
CA ILE A 97 -9.74 -3.31 5.67
C ILE A 97 -8.45 -3.91 5.10
N VAL A 98 -7.44 -4.13 5.93
CA VAL A 98 -6.11 -4.60 5.50
C VAL A 98 -6.18 -6.01 4.91
N VAL A 99 -6.90 -6.93 5.55
CA VAL A 99 -7.04 -8.34 5.11
C VAL A 99 -7.68 -8.42 3.72
N VAL A 100 -8.56 -7.50 3.38
CA VAL A 100 -9.23 -7.47 2.07
C VAL A 100 -8.42 -6.71 1.03
N GLU A 101 -7.96 -5.51 1.34
CA GLU A 101 -7.44 -4.57 0.35
C GLU A 101 -5.96 -4.81 0.01
N VAL A 102 -5.15 -5.29 0.94
CA VAL A 102 -3.74 -5.60 0.65
C VAL A 102 -3.59 -6.76 -0.33
N PRO A 103 -4.34 -7.89 -0.20
CA PRO A 103 -4.32 -8.95 -1.21
C PRO A 103 -4.81 -8.50 -2.59
N LYS A 104 -5.84 -7.64 -2.66
CA LYS A 104 -6.31 -7.07 -3.93
C LYS A 104 -5.21 -6.27 -4.63
N LEU A 105 -4.53 -5.41 -3.88
CA LEU A 105 -3.42 -4.60 -4.40
C LEU A 105 -2.26 -5.49 -4.86
N GLY A 106 -1.93 -6.53 -4.08
CA GLY A 106 -0.91 -7.52 -4.45
C GLY A 106 -1.29 -8.27 -5.74
N LYS A 107 -2.54 -8.72 -5.87
CA LYS A 107 -3.04 -9.36 -7.09
C LYS A 107 -2.91 -8.45 -8.31
N GLU A 108 -3.26 -7.17 -8.19
CA GLU A 108 -3.13 -6.20 -9.29
C GLU A 108 -1.66 -6.03 -9.73
N ALA A 109 -0.73 -5.92 -8.78
CA ALA A 109 0.69 -5.83 -9.08
C ALA A 109 1.21 -7.08 -9.82
N VAL A 110 0.82 -8.27 -9.36
CA VAL A 110 1.18 -9.54 -10.00
C VAL A 110 0.60 -9.64 -11.41
N GLN A 111 -0.66 -9.28 -11.61
CA GLN A 111 -1.28 -9.27 -12.94
C GLN A 111 -0.53 -8.35 -13.91
N LYS A 112 -0.15 -7.15 -13.47
CA LYS A 112 0.67 -6.24 -14.27
C LYS A 112 2.05 -6.80 -14.60
N ALA A 113 2.71 -7.46 -13.63
CA ALA A 113 3.98 -8.10 -13.86
C ALA A 113 3.88 -9.21 -14.92
N ILE A 114 2.86 -10.08 -14.83
CA ILE A 114 2.62 -11.15 -15.80
C ILE A 114 2.36 -10.57 -17.21
N THR A 115 1.47 -9.57 -17.30
CA THR A 115 1.15 -8.92 -18.59
C THR A 115 2.39 -8.29 -19.22
N ASN A 116 3.18 -7.57 -18.43
CA ASN A 116 4.42 -6.96 -18.91
C ASN A 116 5.44 -8.02 -19.36
N GLY A 117 5.58 -9.09 -18.59
CA GLY A 117 6.49 -10.20 -18.93
C GLY A 117 6.08 -10.94 -20.21
N ALA A 118 4.79 -11.23 -20.37
CA ALA A 118 4.26 -11.87 -21.57
C ALA A 118 4.45 -10.99 -22.83
N SER A 119 4.29 -9.68 -22.69
CA SER A 119 4.50 -8.74 -23.80
C SER A 119 5.97 -8.66 -24.24
N GLN A 120 6.90 -8.80 -23.30
CA GLN A 120 8.34 -8.74 -23.59
C GLN A 120 8.93 -10.09 -24.02
N ASN A 121 8.33 -11.20 -23.62
CA ASN A 121 8.80 -12.53 -23.94
C ASN A 121 7.62 -13.48 -24.26
N PRO A 122 7.17 -13.54 -25.52
CA PRO A 122 6.02 -14.35 -25.95
C PRO A 122 6.21 -15.87 -25.79
N ARG A 123 7.38 -16.34 -25.35
CA ARG A 123 7.66 -17.74 -25.07
C ARG A 123 7.42 -18.15 -23.61
N LEU A 124 7.04 -17.22 -22.74
CA LEU A 124 6.64 -17.55 -21.38
C LEU A 124 5.24 -18.19 -21.38
N PRO A 125 5.06 -19.42 -20.88
CA PRO A 125 3.74 -20.01 -20.70
C PRO A 125 2.99 -19.18 -19.64
N ILE A 126 1.77 -18.80 -19.94
CA ILE A 126 0.84 -18.16 -18.98
C ILE A 126 0.18 -19.26 -18.14
#